data_4af5d75abcdfc06e53da87fe6ce2a694
#
_entry.id   4af5d75abcdfc06e53da87fe6ce2a694
#
_cell.length_a   1.000
_cell.length_b   1.000
_cell.length_c   1.000
_cell.angle_alpha   90.00
_cell.angle_beta   90.00
_cell.angle_gamma   90.00
#
_symmetry.space_group_name_H-M   'P 1'
#
loop_
_entity.id
_entity.type
_entity.pdbx_description
1 polymer ?
#
loop_
_entity_poly.entity_id
_entity_poly.type
_entity_poly.pdbx_seq_one_letter_code
_entity_poly.pdbx_strand_id
1 'polypeptide(L)'
;MRLHGLIAAALAAMAWTAAAQAEPATAKVVLHAPLRILDPVLTNAYITRNHGYLIYDTLFAIDTQGRPQPQMVDRWTVSDDKLSYTFTLRPGLKFHDGTAVTGEDVVASLARWEQRDPMGKRLAAATQTMDSPSADSFRIVLKQPFGLVLETLGKPGSPVPFIMPKRIAQTPATEAIKESIGSGPYRFDAKAFEAGVKAVYIKNPDYVPRQEPAAYFSGGKVPMFDRIEVINVPDAQTAVNALHQGEIDFVENVAPDLLPQLGQAKGVTVERYGENTDTYMLRMNWKQPPLDNPKIRQAVLAALNQTDYLDASLGDPKFYRLCGAMLSCISAYRSDVGATQTRPADLARARALLKEGGYKGEKIVVLHPTDVRSLSALAPVTAQALRSIGMTVDVQSMDWATLLSRRSKDAPV
;
A
#
# COMPACT_ATOMS: atom_id res chain seq x y z
N MET A 1 58.82 61.92 -39.87
CA MET A 1 57.50 62.31 -40.47
C MET A 1 56.70 61.04 -40.79
N ARG A 2 55.44 61.02 -40.36
CA ARG A 2 54.36 60.06 -40.54
C ARG A 2 54.19 59.04 -39.41
N LEU A 3 53.31 59.39 -38.48
CA LEU A 3 52.60 58.51 -37.58
C LEU A 3 51.69 57.55 -38.36
N HIS A 4 51.69 56.30 -37.98
CA HIS A 4 50.57 55.39 -38.29
C HIS A 4 50.04 54.85 -36.96
N GLY A 5 48.82 55.29 -36.56
CA GLY A 5 48.10 54.76 -35.41
C GLY A 5 47.54 53.39 -35.75
N LEU A 6 47.78 52.46 -34.84
CA LEU A 6 47.10 51.12 -34.80
C LEU A 6 45.93 51.19 -33.80
N ILE A 7 44.70 51.15 -34.36
CA ILE A 7 43.48 50.95 -33.58
C ILE A 7 43.37 49.48 -33.26
N ALA A 8 43.61 49.11 -31.99
CA ALA A 8 43.31 47.77 -31.50
C ALA A 8 41.83 47.66 -31.15
N ALA A 9 41.05 46.97 -31.96
CA ALA A 9 39.67 46.62 -31.67
C ALA A 9 39.65 45.46 -30.67
N ALA A 10 39.32 45.73 -29.40
CA ALA A 10 39.04 44.74 -28.38
C ALA A 10 37.66 44.12 -28.62
N LEU A 11 37.60 42.92 -29.23
CA LEU A 11 36.42 42.08 -29.31
C LEU A 11 36.24 41.40 -27.95
N ALA A 12 35.33 41.98 -27.10
CA ALA A 12 34.84 41.32 -25.91
C ALA A 12 33.96 40.14 -26.33
N ALA A 13 34.52 38.95 -26.34
CA ALA A 13 33.75 37.71 -26.43
C ALA A 13 32.98 37.50 -25.11
N MET A 14 31.71 37.87 -25.08
CA MET A 14 30.79 37.43 -24.04
C MET A 14 30.59 35.92 -24.19
N ALA A 15 31.37 35.13 -23.44
CA ALA A 15 31.07 33.74 -23.22
C ALA A 15 29.79 33.64 -22.37
N TRP A 16 28.66 33.47 -23.02
CA TRP A 16 27.48 32.94 -22.35
C TRP A 16 27.81 31.50 -21.93
N THR A 17 28.24 31.35 -20.69
CA THR A 17 28.17 30.05 -20.04
C THR A 17 26.70 29.75 -19.82
N ALA A 18 26.08 29.03 -20.75
CA ALA A 18 24.84 28.35 -20.49
C ALA A 18 25.15 27.43 -19.30
N ALA A 19 24.63 27.80 -18.11
CA ALA A 19 24.61 26.90 -16.98
C ALA A 19 23.89 25.66 -17.48
N ALA A 20 24.61 24.58 -17.69
CA ALA A 20 24.02 23.27 -17.98
C ALA A 20 23.12 23.00 -16.77
N GLN A 21 21.80 23.13 -16.94
CA GLN A 21 20.86 22.67 -15.95
C GLN A 21 21.15 21.19 -15.76
N ALA A 22 21.60 20.84 -14.56
CA ALA A 22 21.78 19.44 -14.21
C ALA A 22 20.45 18.72 -14.48
N GLU A 23 20.52 17.61 -15.18
CA GLU A 23 19.32 16.80 -15.40
C GLU A 23 18.70 16.47 -14.05
N PRO A 24 17.36 16.54 -13.93
CA PRO A 24 16.67 16.26 -12.67
C PRO A 24 17.01 14.84 -12.19
N ALA A 25 17.43 14.71 -10.93
CA ALA A 25 17.74 13.42 -10.33
C ALA A 25 16.49 12.54 -10.36
N THR A 26 16.47 11.58 -11.27
CA THR A 26 15.31 10.71 -11.52
C THR A 26 15.58 9.32 -10.97
N ALA A 27 14.64 8.78 -10.17
CA ALA A 27 14.62 7.39 -9.78
C ALA A 27 13.58 6.62 -10.60
N LYS A 28 14.00 5.57 -11.28
CA LYS A 28 13.14 4.64 -12.01
C LYS A 28 12.96 3.37 -11.20
N VAL A 29 11.72 3.06 -10.83
CA VAL A 29 11.43 1.99 -9.88
C VAL A 29 10.39 1.01 -10.41
N VAL A 30 10.60 -0.27 -10.14
CA VAL A 30 9.64 -1.35 -10.40
C VAL A 30 9.07 -1.81 -9.07
N LEU A 31 7.75 -1.63 -8.89
CA LEU A 31 7.03 -2.02 -7.67
C LEU A 31 6.34 -3.38 -7.84
N HIS A 32 5.83 -3.92 -6.73
CA HIS A 32 5.24 -5.26 -6.63
C HIS A 32 3.99 -5.50 -7.51
N ALA A 33 3.33 -4.43 -7.97
CA ALA A 33 2.13 -4.52 -8.81
C ALA A 33 1.97 -3.27 -9.67
N PRO A 34 1.26 -3.37 -10.82
CA PRO A 34 0.96 -2.23 -11.66
C PRO A 34 -0.08 -1.29 -11.01
N LEU A 35 0.15 0.03 -11.08
CA LEU A 35 -0.78 1.04 -10.59
C LEU A 35 -1.90 1.27 -11.61
N ARG A 36 -3.14 0.95 -11.23
CA ARG A 36 -4.34 1.13 -12.08
C ARG A 36 -5.38 2.05 -11.45
N ILE A 37 -5.54 1.98 -10.13
CA ILE A 37 -6.51 2.76 -9.36
C ILE A 37 -5.75 3.78 -8.54
N LEU A 38 -6.09 5.07 -8.71
CA LEU A 38 -5.41 6.18 -8.03
C LEU A 38 -6.06 6.56 -6.70
N ASP A 39 -7.34 6.22 -6.52
CA ASP A 39 -8.09 6.59 -5.33
C ASP A 39 -7.80 5.65 -4.14
N PRO A 40 -7.12 6.13 -3.09
CA PRO A 40 -6.71 5.28 -1.96
C PRO A 40 -7.86 4.91 -1.00
N VAL A 41 -9.06 5.48 -1.19
CA VAL A 41 -10.26 5.11 -0.43
C VAL A 41 -11.03 4.00 -1.11
N LEU A 42 -11.01 3.92 -2.45
CA LEU A 42 -11.76 2.93 -3.21
C LEU A 42 -11.21 1.51 -3.15
N THR A 43 -9.90 1.36 -2.92
CA THR A 43 -9.23 0.06 -2.99
C THR A 43 -8.32 -0.20 -1.79
N ASN A 44 -8.16 -1.49 -1.46
CA ASN A 44 -7.19 -1.95 -0.46
C ASN A 44 -5.83 -2.33 -1.10
N ALA A 45 -5.61 -2.05 -2.39
CA ALA A 45 -4.37 -2.39 -3.07
C ALA A 45 -3.18 -1.61 -2.49
N TYR A 46 -2.12 -2.32 -2.13
CA TYR A 46 -0.92 -1.69 -1.56
C TYR A 46 -0.20 -0.79 -2.57
N ILE A 47 -0.28 -1.09 -3.85
CA ILE A 47 0.28 -0.20 -4.89
C ILE A 47 -0.41 1.18 -4.89
N THR A 48 -1.74 1.23 -4.68
CA THR A 48 -2.48 2.49 -4.53
C THR A 48 -2.16 3.19 -3.20
N ARG A 49 -1.93 2.43 -2.13
CA ARG A 49 -1.42 2.97 -0.86
C ARG A 49 -0.04 3.61 -1.04
N ASN A 50 0.87 2.96 -1.74
CA ASN A 50 2.22 3.49 -2.01
C ASN A 50 2.14 4.78 -2.84
N HIS A 51 1.27 4.80 -3.88
CA HIS A 51 0.91 6.03 -4.59
C HIS A 51 0.42 7.12 -3.62
N GLY A 52 -0.48 6.76 -2.70
CA GLY A 52 -1.00 7.68 -1.70
C GLY A 52 0.08 8.29 -0.81
N TYR A 53 1.04 7.51 -0.33
CA TYR A 53 2.13 8.02 0.52
C TYR A 53 3.11 8.96 -0.20
N LEU A 54 3.19 8.91 -1.52
CA LEU A 54 3.99 9.85 -2.30
C LEU A 54 3.30 11.23 -2.40
N ILE A 55 1.96 11.26 -2.51
CA ILE A 55 1.22 12.48 -2.86
C ILE A 55 0.35 13.06 -1.74
N TYR A 56 -0.02 12.26 -0.74
CA TYR A 56 -0.79 12.71 0.42
C TYR A 56 0.05 12.67 1.69
N ASP A 57 -0.43 13.35 2.71
CA ASP A 57 0.07 13.21 4.07
C ASP A 57 -1.04 12.70 5.01
N THR A 58 -0.66 12.30 6.23
CA THR A 58 -1.53 11.74 7.26
C THR A 58 -1.46 12.58 8.53
N LEU A 59 -2.48 12.50 9.38
CA LEU A 59 -2.52 13.23 10.66
C LEU A 59 -1.50 12.69 11.64
N PHE A 60 -1.44 11.37 11.74
CA PHE A 60 -0.48 10.59 12.51
C PHE A 60 0.13 9.52 11.62
N ALA A 61 1.27 8.98 12.03
CA ALA A 61 1.91 7.84 11.40
C ALA A 61 2.60 6.99 12.46
N ILE A 62 2.77 5.68 12.23
CA ILE A 62 3.42 4.82 13.22
C ILE A 62 4.94 4.85 13.10
N ASP A 63 5.61 4.79 14.27
CA ASP A 63 7.06 4.62 14.37
C ASP A 63 7.47 3.13 14.28
N THR A 64 8.77 2.84 14.45
CA THR A 64 9.32 1.48 14.40
C THR A 64 8.81 0.56 15.52
N GLN A 65 8.21 1.10 16.58
CA GLN A 65 7.56 0.36 17.65
C GLN A 65 6.06 0.20 17.44
N GLY A 66 5.52 0.68 16.30
CA GLY A 66 4.10 0.67 15.99
C GLY A 66 3.27 1.69 16.78
N ARG A 67 3.90 2.69 17.40
CA ARG A 67 3.21 3.75 18.16
C ARG A 67 2.86 4.92 17.25
N PRO A 68 1.64 5.47 17.35
CA PRO A 68 1.26 6.65 16.59
C PRO A 68 2.08 7.88 17.01
N GLN A 69 2.70 8.53 16.03
CA GLN A 69 3.43 9.78 16.16
C GLN A 69 2.73 10.86 15.32
N PRO A 70 2.73 12.12 15.74
CA PRO A 70 2.11 13.19 14.96
C PRO A 70 2.84 13.38 13.62
N GLN A 71 2.07 13.67 12.56
CA GLN A 71 2.61 13.93 11.22
C GLN A 71 2.16 15.31 10.70
N MET A 72 0.88 15.47 10.31
CA MET A 72 0.32 16.80 10.02
C MET A 72 -0.10 17.53 11.30
N VAL A 73 -0.42 16.79 12.37
CA VAL A 73 -0.75 17.37 13.68
C VAL A 73 0.51 17.93 14.33
N ASP A 74 0.42 19.16 14.85
CA ASP A 74 1.43 19.78 15.71
C ASP A 74 1.28 19.33 17.16
N ARG A 75 0.09 19.55 17.72
CA ARG A 75 -0.28 19.19 19.09
C ARG A 75 -1.74 18.79 19.18
N TRP A 76 -2.08 18.09 20.26
CA TRP A 76 -3.46 17.74 20.56
C TRP A 76 -3.71 17.75 22.07
N THR A 77 -4.97 17.89 22.43
CA THR A 77 -5.47 17.78 23.82
C THR A 77 -6.58 16.76 23.89
N VAL A 78 -6.68 16.10 25.03
CA VAL A 78 -7.74 15.15 25.34
C VAL A 78 -8.40 15.61 26.63
N SER A 79 -9.74 15.69 26.67
CA SER A 79 -10.47 16.02 27.90
C SER A 79 -10.31 14.92 28.96
N ASP A 80 -10.52 15.28 30.23
CA ASP A 80 -10.32 14.36 31.37
C ASP A 80 -11.21 13.12 31.27
N ASP A 81 -12.43 13.27 30.75
CA ASP A 81 -13.38 12.19 30.47
C ASP A 81 -13.03 11.35 29.23
N LYS A 82 -11.96 11.74 28.50
CA LYS A 82 -11.50 11.10 27.28
C LYS A 82 -12.54 11.05 26.14
N LEU A 83 -13.50 11.97 26.15
CA LEU A 83 -14.53 12.06 25.13
C LEU A 83 -14.26 13.14 24.08
N SER A 84 -13.41 14.13 24.36
CA SER A 84 -13.11 15.19 23.40
C SER A 84 -11.62 15.23 23.08
N TYR A 85 -11.31 15.12 21.78
CA TYR A 85 -9.96 15.22 21.22
C TYR A 85 -9.89 16.45 20.31
N THR A 86 -9.06 17.42 20.65
CA THR A 86 -8.84 18.62 19.82
C THR A 86 -7.42 18.61 19.30
N PHE A 87 -7.28 18.72 17.97
CA PHE A 87 -6.01 18.63 17.26
C PHE A 87 -5.72 19.96 16.57
N THR A 88 -4.46 20.43 16.65
CA THR A 88 -3.97 21.58 15.92
C THR A 88 -3.01 21.11 14.83
N LEU A 89 -3.19 21.60 13.60
CA LEU A 89 -2.33 21.29 12.47
C LEU A 89 -1.03 22.11 12.54
N ARG A 90 0.06 21.55 11.97
CA ARG A 90 1.31 22.29 11.81
C ARG A 90 1.11 23.51 10.91
N PRO A 91 1.79 24.62 11.18
CA PRO A 91 1.73 25.78 10.30
C PRO A 91 2.38 25.49 8.94
N GLY A 92 1.92 26.20 7.90
CA GLY A 92 2.52 26.16 6.57
C GLY A 92 2.17 24.97 5.70
N LEU A 93 1.27 24.07 6.14
CA LEU A 93 0.81 22.95 5.31
C LEU A 93 0.02 23.48 4.11
N LYS A 94 0.41 23.02 2.90
CA LYS A 94 -0.24 23.39 1.64
C LYS A 94 -0.52 22.15 0.80
N PHE A 95 -1.62 22.19 0.09
CA PHE A 95 -1.87 21.24 -1.00
C PHE A 95 -1.05 21.56 -2.25
N HIS A 96 -0.94 20.61 -3.16
CA HIS A 96 -0.19 20.74 -4.41
C HIS A 96 -0.70 21.86 -5.35
N ASP A 97 -1.94 22.29 -5.17
CA ASP A 97 -2.54 23.45 -5.89
C ASP A 97 -2.23 24.79 -5.21
N GLY A 98 -1.46 24.79 -4.12
CA GLY A 98 -1.06 25.98 -3.37
C GLY A 98 -2.04 26.41 -2.29
N THR A 99 -3.23 25.82 -2.19
CA THR A 99 -4.20 26.14 -1.13
C THR A 99 -3.73 25.62 0.22
N ALA A 100 -4.06 26.35 1.30
CA ALA A 100 -3.72 25.91 2.66
C ALA A 100 -4.53 24.68 3.05
N VAL A 101 -3.91 23.78 3.82
CA VAL A 101 -4.63 22.67 4.46
C VAL A 101 -5.38 23.18 5.68
N THR A 102 -6.66 22.85 5.79
CA THR A 102 -7.53 23.29 6.88
C THR A 102 -8.14 22.13 7.67
N GLY A 103 -8.67 22.44 8.86
CA GLY A 103 -9.43 21.46 9.64
C GLY A 103 -10.67 20.95 8.92
N GLU A 104 -11.29 21.76 8.04
CA GLU A 104 -12.42 21.31 7.22
C GLU A 104 -12.01 20.24 6.19
N ASP A 105 -10.79 20.34 5.61
CA ASP A 105 -10.26 19.33 4.71
C ASP A 105 -10.05 18.00 5.46
N VAL A 106 -9.56 18.11 6.70
CA VAL A 106 -9.39 16.95 7.57
C VAL A 106 -10.74 16.27 7.85
N VAL A 107 -11.74 17.04 8.29
CA VAL A 107 -13.08 16.51 8.59
C VAL A 107 -13.69 15.83 7.37
N ALA A 108 -13.63 16.46 6.19
CA ALA A 108 -14.17 15.89 4.96
C ALA A 108 -13.42 14.61 4.54
N SER A 109 -12.09 14.60 4.67
CA SER A 109 -11.25 13.42 4.32
C SER A 109 -11.56 12.23 5.22
N LEU A 110 -11.64 12.45 6.53
CA LEU A 110 -11.99 11.41 7.49
C LEU A 110 -13.42 10.89 7.28
N ALA A 111 -14.38 11.79 7.03
CA ALA A 111 -15.78 11.42 6.76
C ALA A 111 -15.93 10.53 5.50
N ARG A 112 -15.09 10.75 4.47
CA ARG A 112 -15.05 9.87 3.29
C ARG A 112 -14.39 8.54 3.59
N TRP A 113 -13.22 8.56 4.25
CA TRP A 113 -12.42 7.38 4.55
C TRP A 113 -13.14 6.40 5.49
N GLU A 114 -13.80 6.88 6.53
CA GLU A 114 -14.50 6.05 7.53
C GLU A 114 -15.67 5.23 6.94
N GLN A 115 -16.20 5.62 5.78
CA GLN A 115 -17.21 4.83 5.09
C GLN A 115 -16.67 3.53 4.50
N ARG A 116 -15.36 3.43 4.29
CA ARG A 116 -14.71 2.27 3.65
C ARG A 116 -13.82 1.47 4.60
N ASP A 117 -13.10 2.14 5.49
CA ASP A 117 -12.14 1.51 6.38
C ASP A 117 -12.81 0.87 7.61
N PRO A 118 -12.47 -0.37 8.00
CA PRO A 118 -13.06 -1.03 9.16
C PRO A 118 -12.77 -0.32 10.50
N MET A 119 -11.56 0.24 10.70
CA MET A 119 -11.25 1.01 11.91
C MET A 119 -11.92 2.39 11.86
N GLY A 120 -11.95 3.01 10.68
CA GLY A 120 -12.69 4.25 10.44
C GLY A 120 -14.16 4.11 10.78
N LYS A 121 -14.81 3.02 10.35
CA LYS A 121 -16.21 2.72 10.73
C LYS A 121 -16.41 2.58 12.25
N ARG A 122 -15.44 1.99 12.95
CA ARG A 122 -15.52 1.88 14.43
C ARG A 122 -15.36 3.24 15.09
N LEU A 123 -14.43 4.07 14.61
CA LEU A 123 -14.26 5.44 15.10
C LEU A 123 -15.53 6.25 14.83
N ALA A 124 -16.09 6.22 13.62
CA ALA A 124 -17.35 6.88 13.27
C ALA A 124 -18.52 6.45 14.17
N ALA A 125 -18.66 5.15 14.46
CA ALA A 125 -19.69 4.64 15.37
C ALA A 125 -19.54 5.18 16.79
N ALA A 126 -18.30 5.37 17.27
CA ALA A 126 -18.01 5.95 18.58
C ALA A 126 -18.10 7.49 18.59
N THR A 127 -18.03 8.15 17.43
CA THR A 127 -18.03 9.61 17.30
C THR A 127 -19.45 10.17 17.39
N GLN A 128 -19.61 11.19 18.22
CA GLN A 128 -20.82 12.01 18.31
C GLN A 128 -20.79 13.14 17.28
N THR A 129 -19.69 13.91 17.25
CA THR A 129 -19.48 15.00 16.29
C THR A 129 -18.00 15.05 15.87
N MET A 130 -17.77 15.49 14.63
CA MET A 130 -16.47 15.85 14.14
C MET A 130 -16.59 17.20 13.42
N ASP A 131 -15.85 18.19 13.89
CA ASP A 131 -15.93 19.56 13.40
C ASP A 131 -14.55 20.23 13.29
N SER A 132 -14.51 21.42 12.68
CA SER A 132 -13.33 22.28 12.57
C SER A 132 -13.62 23.59 13.31
N PRO A 133 -13.17 23.74 14.57
CA PRO A 133 -13.39 24.95 15.36
C PRO A 133 -12.65 26.17 14.82
N SER A 134 -11.53 25.98 14.10
CA SER A 134 -10.76 27.02 13.42
C SER A 134 -10.12 26.46 12.15
N ALA A 135 -9.59 27.33 11.30
CA ALA A 135 -8.96 26.90 10.05
C ALA A 135 -7.79 25.89 10.25
N ASP A 136 -7.08 25.99 11.36
CA ASP A 136 -5.91 25.19 11.69
C ASP A 136 -6.21 24.05 12.70
N SER A 137 -7.48 23.80 13.01
CA SER A 137 -7.85 22.79 13.99
C SER A 137 -9.06 21.95 13.60
N PHE A 138 -9.08 20.72 14.10
CA PHE A 138 -10.27 19.85 14.05
C PHE A 138 -10.49 19.20 15.40
N ARG A 139 -11.72 18.77 15.65
CA ARG A 139 -12.14 18.16 16.91
C ARG A 139 -12.97 16.92 16.65
N ILE A 140 -12.73 15.87 17.45
CA ILE A 140 -13.53 14.65 17.50
C ILE A 140 -14.16 14.57 18.90
N VAL A 141 -15.49 14.55 19.00
CA VAL A 141 -16.23 14.31 20.23
C VAL A 141 -16.84 12.92 20.16
N LEU A 142 -16.59 12.11 21.17
CA LEU A 142 -17.01 10.72 21.25
C LEU A 142 -18.29 10.57 22.09
N LYS A 143 -19.12 9.58 21.79
CA LYS A 143 -20.28 9.15 22.58
C LYS A 143 -19.85 8.35 23.82
N GLN A 144 -18.73 7.64 23.71
CA GLN A 144 -18.12 6.81 24.72
C GLN A 144 -16.61 6.72 24.48
N PRO A 145 -15.79 6.44 25.50
CA PRO A 145 -14.35 6.32 25.34
C PRO A 145 -13.97 5.29 24.24
N PHE A 146 -13.11 5.69 23.34
CA PHE A 146 -12.53 4.84 22.29
C PHE A 146 -11.01 4.94 22.38
N GLY A 147 -10.38 3.94 23.01
CA GLY A 147 -8.96 3.96 23.34
C GLY A 147 -7.99 3.87 22.15
N LEU A 148 -8.48 3.85 20.89
CA LEU A 148 -7.69 3.67 19.69
C LEU A 148 -7.79 4.86 18.71
N VAL A 149 -8.08 6.06 19.19
CA VAL A 149 -8.25 7.24 18.32
C VAL A 149 -6.96 7.52 17.53
N LEU A 150 -5.81 7.61 18.21
CA LEU A 150 -4.54 7.94 17.56
C LEU A 150 -4.06 6.80 16.66
N GLU A 151 -4.20 5.55 17.09
CA GLU A 151 -3.87 4.35 16.30
C GLU A 151 -4.71 4.29 15.02
N THR A 152 -5.99 4.68 15.10
CA THR A 152 -6.89 4.73 13.96
C THR A 152 -6.49 5.81 12.96
N LEU A 153 -6.11 7.00 13.45
CA LEU A 153 -5.65 8.12 12.63
C LEU A 153 -4.25 7.92 12.06
N GLY A 154 -3.43 7.05 12.67
CA GLY A 154 -2.05 6.76 12.25
C GLY A 154 -1.86 5.40 11.58
N LYS A 155 -2.94 4.63 11.33
CA LYS A 155 -2.80 3.29 10.75
C LYS A 155 -2.15 3.31 9.36
N PRO A 156 -1.16 2.44 9.08
CA PRO A 156 -0.45 2.43 7.81
C PRO A 156 -1.09 1.53 6.74
N GLY A 157 -2.02 0.66 7.15
CA GLY A 157 -2.69 -0.29 6.25
C GLY A 157 -3.82 0.34 5.45
N SER A 158 -4.04 -0.15 4.22
CA SER A 158 -5.11 0.33 3.32
C SER A 158 -6.52 0.03 3.85
N PRO A 159 -7.49 0.93 3.63
CA PRO A 159 -7.33 2.33 3.24
C PRO A 159 -6.68 3.16 4.35
N VAL A 160 -5.73 4.02 3.98
CA VAL A 160 -5.05 4.94 4.90
C VAL A 160 -5.86 6.25 5.03
N PRO A 161 -5.96 6.87 6.21
CA PRO A 161 -6.65 8.15 6.39
C PRO A 161 -5.84 9.33 5.82
N PHE A 162 -5.65 9.33 4.49
CA PHE A 162 -4.99 10.40 3.77
C PHE A 162 -5.83 11.67 3.74
N ILE A 163 -5.18 12.82 3.87
CA ILE A 163 -5.85 14.12 3.84
C ILE A 163 -5.77 14.70 2.43
N MET A 164 -6.92 15.11 1.91
CA MET A 164 -7.10 15.71 0.59
C MET A 164 -7.96 16.97 0.68
N PRO A 165 -7.94 17.87 -0.33
CA PRO A 165 -8.80 19.03 -0.36
C PRO A 165 -10.28 18.65 -0.16
N LYS A 166 -11.01 19.41 0.65
CA LYS A 166 -12.44 19.19 0.94
C LYS A 166 -13.27 18.92 -0.32
N ARG A 167 -13.04 19.72 -1.38
CA ARG A 167 -13.74 19.55 -2.69
C ARG A 167 -13.55 18.17 -3.30
N ILE A 168 -12.38 17.55 -3.10
CA ILE A 168 -12.07 16.17 -3.56
C ILE A 168 -12.63 15.15 -2.58
N ALA A 169 -12.46 15.40 -1.27
CA ALA A 169 -12.95 14.52 -0.21
C ALA A 169 -14.48 14.40 -0.18
N GLN A 170 -15.22 15.35 -0.73
CA GLN A 170 -16.68 15.30 -0.87
C GLN A 170 -17.15 14.36 -1.98
N THR A 171 -16.24 13.81 -2.82
CA THR A 171 -16.59 12.73 -3.75
C THR A 171 -17.14 11.53 -2.96
N PRO A 172 -18.30 10.96 -3.33
CA PRO A 172 -18.85 9.79 -2.66
C PRO A 172 -17.80 8.68 -2.50
N ALA A 173 -17.79 7.99 -1.36
CA ALA A 173 -16.79 6.93 -1.10
C ALA A 173 -16.95 5.69 -2.02
N THR A 174 -17.99 5.64 -2.82
CA THR A 174 -18.26 4.63 -3.86
C THR A 174 -17.80 5.05 -5.25
N GLU A 175 -17.38 6.30 -5.41
CA GLU A 175 -16.92 6.88 -6.68
C GLU A 175 -15.46 7.25 -6.63
N ALA A 176 -14.76 7.11 -7.78
CA ALA A 176 -13.36 7.50 -7.88
C ALA A 176 -13.18 9.01 -7.87
N ILE A 177 -12.19 9.50 -7.14
CA ILE A 177 -11.75 10.89 -7.27
C ILE A 177 -11.22 11.17 -8.68
N LYS A 178 -11.43 12.39 -9.17
CA LYS A 178 -11.00 12.80 -10.50
C LYS A 178 -9.60 13.46 -10.51
N GLU A 179 -9.13 13.89 -9.35
CA GLU A 179 -7.86 14.60 -9.19
C GLU A 179 -7.06 13.97 -8.06
N SER A 180 -5.75 13.76 -8.30
CA SER A 180 -4.80 13.26 -7.29
C SER A 180 -4.00 14.43 -6.73
N ILE A 181 -4.65 15.28 -5.92
CA ILE A 181 -4.05 16.43 -5.25
C ILE A 181 -3.97 16.14 -3.76
N GLY A 182 -2.77 16.14 -3.23
CA GLY A 182 -2.47 15.99 -1.81
C GLY A 182 -1.56 17.08 -1.30
N SER A 183 -0.97 16.88 -0.13
CA SER A 183 -0.02 17.76 0.53
C SER A 183 1.34 17.10 0.76
N GLY A 184 1.58 15.95 0.14
CA GLY A 184 2.77 15.12 0.32
C GLY A 184 4.02 15.60 -0.40
N PRO A 185 5.13 14.86 -0.27
CA PRO A 185 6.45 15.25 -0.78
C PRO A 185 6.56 15.25 -2.30
N TYR A 186 5.65 14.60 -3.01
CA TYR A 186 5.64 14.57 -4.48
C TYR A 186 4.27 14.95 -5.03
N ARG A 187 4.26 15.56 -6.21
CA ARG A 187 3.08 15.86 -7.03
C ARG A 187 2.92 14.79 -8.10
N PHE A 188 1.73 14.30 -8.30
CA PHE A 188 1.41 13.32 -9.35
C PHE A 188 1.31 14.01 -10.72
N ASP A 189 2.03 13.49 -11.72
CA ASP A 189 1.92 13.94 -13.10
C ASP A 189 0.85 13.13 -13.84
N ALA A 190 -0.38 13.64 -13.81
CA ALA A 190 -1.51 12.99 -14.46
C ALA A 190 -1.39 12.90 -16.00
N LYS A 191 -0.59 13.78 -16.63
CA LYS A 191 -0.38 13.76 -18.09
C LYS A 191 0.56 12.64 -18.52
N ALA A 192 1.47 12.25 -17.64
CA ALA A 192 2.43 11.17 -17.89
C ALA A 192 1.97 9.82 -17.34
N PHE A 193 0.74 9.73 -16.82
CA PHE A 193 0.18 8.50 -16.27
C PHE A 193 -0.42 7.62 -17.35
N GLU A 194 0.01 6.38 -17.39
CA GLU A 194 -0.56 5.30 -18.20
C GLU A 194 -0.94 4.15 -17.26
N ALA A 195 -2.26 3.90 -17.12
CA ALA A 195 -2.77 2.95 -16.14
C ALA A 195 -2.19 1.54 -16.34
N GLY A 196 -1.51 1.04 -15.31
CA GLY A 196 -0.87 -0.27 -15.34
C GLY A 196 0.47 -0.33 -16.10
N VAL A 197 0.96 0.79 -16.63
CA VAL A 197 2.21 0.88 -17.38
C VAL A 197 3.21 1.80 -16.68
N LYS A 198 2.83 3.06 -16.44
CA LYS A 198 3.74 4.06 -15.90
C LYS A 198 3.02 5.08 -15.03
N ALA A 199 3.64 5.46 -13.91
CA ALA A 199 3.23 6.58 -13.08
C ALA A 199 4.44 7.49 -12.79
N VAL A 200 4.22 8.81 -12.82
CA VAL A 200 5.28 9.79 -12.65
C VAL A 200 4.96 10.74 -11.51
N TYR A 201 5.98 11.02 -10.71
CA TYR A 201 5.89 11.90 -9.55
C TYR A 201 7.01 12.92 -9.62
N ILE A 202 6.66 14.19 -9.39
CA ILE A 202 7.59 15.32 -9.40
C ILE A 202 7.71 15.86 -7.99
N LYS A 203 8.92 16.11 -7.53
CA LYS A 203 9.20 16.69 -6.20
C LYS A 203 8.34 17.91 -5.95
N ASN A 204 7.71 17.96 -4.77
CA ASN A 204 6.97 19.12 -4.32
C ASN A 204 7.91 20.12 -3.64
N PRO A 205 8.23 21.27 -4.24
CA PRO A 205 9.17 22.24 -3.67
C PRO A 205 8.60 22.93 -2.42
N ASP A 206 7.27 22.94 -2.27
CA ASP A 206 6.58 23.58 -1.14
C ASP A 206 6.36 22.61 0.03
N TYR A 207 6.82 21.37 -0.07
CA TYR A 207 6.66 20.40 1.02
C TYR A 207 7.53 20.74 2.22
N VAL A 208 6.91 20.80 3.39
CA VAL A 208 7.58 21.07 4.66
C VAL A 208 7.65 19.77 5.48
N PRO A 209 8.79 19.03 5.44
CA PRO A 209 8.93 17.81 6.23
C PRO A 209 8.96 18.12 7.74
N ARG A 210 8.68 17.11 8.56
CA ARG A 210 8.96 17.20 10.00
C ARG A 210 10.48 17.24 10.25
N GLN A 211 10.86 17.80 11.39
CA GLN A 211 12.27 17.91 11.76
C GLN A 211 12.80 16.64 12.44
N GLU A 212 11.90 15.82 13.00
CA GLU A 212 12.28 14.57 13.63
C GLU A 212 12.81 13.57 12.59
N PRO A 213 13.80 12.74 12.95
CA PRO A 213 14.32 11.71 12.06
C PRO A 213 13.19 10.78 11.54
N ALA A 214 13.32 10.33 10.30
CA ALA A 214 12.40 9.35 9.75
C ALA A 214 12.43 8.04 10.57
N ALA A 215 11.26 7.56 10.97
CA ALA A 215 11.10 6.34 11.76
C ALA A 215 9.89 5.56 11.23
N TYR A 216 10.14 4.59 10.36
CA TYR A 216 9.14 3.80 9.63
C TYR A 216 8.22 4.71 8.78
N PHE A 217 6.95 4.95 9.18
CA PHE A 217 6.05 5.87 8.48
C PHE A 217 6.03 7.28 9.05
N SER A 218 6.63 7.50 10.23
CA SER A 218 6.65 8.78 10.95
C SER A 218 7.94 9.56 10.75
N GLY A 219 7.94 10.84 11.17
CA GLY A 219 9.08 11.75 11.11
C GLY A 219 9.25 12.43 9.77
N GLY A 220 10.46 12.89 9.48
CA GLY A 220 10.77 13.69 8.30
C GLY A 220 10.75 12.88 7.01
N LYS A 221 9.82 13.20 6.12
CA LYS A 221 9.76 12.65 4.75
C LYS A 221 10.51 13.60 3.81
N VAL A 222 11.80 13.38 3.61
CA VAL A 222 12.63 14.23 2.76
C VAL A 222 12.70 13.66 1.35
N PRO A 223 12.14 14.33 0.33
CA PRO A 223 12.22 13.86 -1.05
C PRO A 223 13.64 14.00 -1.59
N MET A 224 14.31 12.88 -1.87
CA MET A 224 15.70 12.83 -2.34
C MET A 224 15.84 13.02 -3.84
N PHE A 225 14.85 12.56 -4.62
CA PHE A 225 14.84 12.65 -6.08
C PHE A 225 13.93 13.78 -6.55
N ASP A 226 14.27 14.41 -7.66
CA ASP A 226 13.42 15.45 -8.26
C ASP A 226 12.26 14.83 -9.03
N ARG A 227 12.45 13.57 -9.49
CA ARG A 227 11.45 12.81 -10.24
C ARG A 227 11.50 11.34 -9.85
N ILE A 228 10.34 10.71 -9.74
CA ILE A 228 10.20 9.26 -9.58
C ILE A 228 9.34 8.73 -10.73
N GLU A 229 9.82 7.73 -11.43
CA GLU A 229 9.10 7.00 -12.46
C GLU A 229 8.84 5.57 -11.98
N VAL A 230 7.58 5.26 -11.69
CA VAL A 230 7.15 3.90 -11.39
C VAL A 230 6.78 3.22 -12.70
N ILE A 231 7.54 2.20 -13.08
CA ILE A 231 7.41 1.50 -14.37
C ILE A 231 6.96 0.07 -14.09
N ASN A 232 5.99 -0.41 -14.85
CA ASN A 232 5.59 -1.81 -14.78
C ASN A 232 6.46 -2.65 -15.73
N VAL A 233 7.24 -3.57 -15.17
CA VAL A 233 8.00 -4.58 -15.91
C VAL A 233 7.49 -5.96 -15.47
N PRO A 234 6.56 -6.58 -16.24
CA PRO A 234 5.90 -7.83 -15.82
C PRO A 234 6.85 -9.01 -15.69
N ASP A 235 7.86 -9.10 -16.57
CA ASP A 235 8.84 -10.19 -16.56
C ASP A 235 9.97 -9.92 -15.57
N ALA A 236 10.22 -10.88 -14.67
CA ALA A 236 11.20 -10.75 -13.61
C ALA A 236 12.63 -10.69 -14.09
N GLN A 237 12.97 -11.49 -15.11
CA GLN A 237 14.32 -11.53 -15.65
C GLN A 237 14.62 -10.22 -16.38
N THR A 238 13.63 -9.68 -17.09
CA THR A 238 13.75 -8.38 -17.75
C THR A 238 13.99 -7.27 -16.72
N ALA A 239 13.27 -7.26 -15.59
CA ALA A 239 13.48 -6.28 -14.51
C ALA A 239 14.90 -6.39 -13.91
N VAL A 240 15.39 -7.61 -13.67
CA VAL A 240 16.76 -7.85 -13.17
C VAL A 240 17.81 -7.39 -14.18
N ASN A 241 17.61 -7.68 -15.46
CA ASN A 241 18.53 -7.25 -16.51
C ASN A 241 18.58 -5.72 -16.62
N ALA A 242 17.43 -5.04 -16.59
CA ALA A 242 17.34 -3.58 -16.61
C ALA A 242 18.02 -2.93 -15.38
N LEU A 243 17.90 -3.56 -14.19
CA LEU A 243 18.62 -3.13 -12.99
C LEU A 243 20.14 -3.28 -13.15
N HIS A 244 20.62 -4.39 -13.73
CA HIS A 244 22.05 -4.62 -14.00
C HIS A 244 22.62 -3.60 -14.99
N GLN A 245 21.84 -3.17 -15.96
CA GLN A 245 22.24 -2.21 -16.99
C GLN A 245 22.11 -0.75 -16.52
N GLY A 246 21.55 -0.52 -15.34
CA GLY A 246 21.30 0.83 -14.81
C GLY A 246 20.15 1.54 -15.53
N GLU A 247 19.27 0.82 -16.23
CA GLU A 247 18.07 1.36 -16.86
C GLU A 247 16.97 1.66 -15.85
N ILE A 248 16.97 0.90 -14.74
CA ILE A 248 16.14 1.11 -13.54
C ILE A 248 17.01 1.10 -12.30
N ASP A 249 16.55 1.78 -11.23
CA ASP A 249 17.31 2.01 -10.00
C ASP A 249 16.84 1.12 -8.84
N PHE A 250 15.61 0.60 -8.89
CA PHE A 250 15.04 -0.17 -7.80
C PHE A 250 14.02 -1.19 -8.28
N VAL A 251 14.08 -2.39 -7.71
CA VAL A 251 13.05 -3.45 -7.85
C VAL A 251 12.58 -3.86 -6.47
N GLU A 252 11.28 -3.65 -6.16
CA GLU A 252 10.70 -3.91 -4.83
C GLU A 252 10.71 -5.40 -4.47
N ASN A 253 10.30 -6.26 -5.40
CA ASN A 253 10.19 -7.70 -5.18
C ASN A 253 10.96 -8.48 -6.24
N VAL A 254 12.14 -8.95 -5.88
CA VAL A 254 12.93 -9.85 -6.74
C VAL A 254 12.51 -11.30 -6.49
N ALA A 255 12.30 -12.05 -7.57
CA ALA A 255 12.06 -13.48 -7.46
C ALA A 255 13.27 -14.18 -6.80
N PRO A 256 13.08 -15.08 -5.81
CA PRO A 256 14.17 -15.65 -5.04
C PRO A 256 15.23 -16.39 -5.88
N ASP A 257 14.82 -17.02 -6.97
CA ASP A 257 15.69 -17.71 -7.93
C ASP A 257 16.60 -16.78 -8.72
N LEU A 258 16.26 -15.48 -8.81
CA LEU A 258 17.07 -14.44 -9.48
C LEU A 258 18.04 -13.72 -8.51
N LEU A 259 17.89 -13.88 -7.19
CA LEU A 259 18.76 -13.22 -6.21
C LEU A 259 20.26 -13.54 -6.37
N PRO A 260 20.68 -14.79 -6.72
CA PRO A 260 22.10 -15.09 -6.95
C PRO A 260 22.72 -14.25 -8.07
N GLN A 261 21.94 -13.89 -9.10
CA GLN A 261 22.43 -13.03 -10.21
C GLN A 261 22.71 -11.61 -9.72
N LEU A 262 21.87 -11.09 -8.82
CA LEU A 262 22.04 -9.73 -8.26
C LEU A 262 23.20 -9.64 -7.28
N GLY A 263 23.47 -10.70 -6.52
CA GLY A 263 24.56 -10.73 -5.54
C GLY A 263 25.97 -10.61 -6.16
N GLN A 264 26.10 -10.79 -7.48
CA GLN A 264 27.35 -10.66 -8.24
C GLN A 264 27.43 -9.35 -9.04
N ALA A 265 26.35 -8.58 -9.09
CA ALA A 265 26.27 -7.35 -9.89
C ALA A 265 26.99 -6.18 -9.20
N LYS A 266 27.91 -5.54 -9.92
CA LYS A 266 28.56 -4.33 -9.42
C LYS A 266 27.54 -3.19 -9.31
N GLY A 267 27.54 -2.49 -8.16
CA GLY A 267 26.65 -1.34 -7.93
C GLY A 267 25.21 -1.69 -7.57
N VAL A 268 24.86 -2.98 -7.44
CA VAL A 268 23.56 -3.44 -6.98
C VAL A 268 23.66 -3.95 -5.55
N THR A 269 22.79 -3.50 -4.67
CA THR A 269 22.68 -3.99 -3.32
C THR A 269 21.35 -4.74 -3.17
N VAL A 270 21.39 -5.94 -2.61
CA VAL A 270 20.20 -6.72 -2.27
C VAL A 270 19.97 -6.62 -0.77
N GLU A 271 18.87 -6.01 -0.40
CA GLU A 271 18.50 -5.84 1.00
C GLU A 271 17.19 -6.54 1.34
N ARG A 272 17.15 -7.18 2.50
CA ARG A 272 15.92 -7.64 3.11
C ARG A 272 15.37 -6.52 3.98
N TYR A 273 14.27 -5.92 3.56
CA TYR A 273 13.67 -4.80 4.28
C TYR A 273 12.81 -5.30 5.44
N GLY A 274 13.37 -5.14 6.64
CA GLY A 274 12.69 -5.47 7.91
C GLY A 274 12.57 -6.95 8.21
N GLU A 275 12.12 -7.24 9.42
CA GLU A 275 11.80 -8.60 9.90
C GLU A 275 10.32 -8.97 9.68
N ASN A 276 9.50 -7.99 9.32
CA ASN A 276 8.08 -8.19 9.06
C ASN A 276 7.91 -8.98 7.76
N THR A 277 7.27 -10.13 7.88
CA THR A 277 7.00 -11.01 6.75
C THR A 277 5.58 -10.81 6.27
N ASP A 278 5.39 -10.91 4.96
CA ASP A 278 4.07 -11.03 4.38
C ASP A 278 3.39 -12.32 4.86
N THR A 279 2.10 -12.25 5.11
CA THR A 279 1.28 -13.41 5.45
C THR A 279 0.31 -13.68 4.31
N TYR A 280 0.41 -14.85 3.69
CA TYR A 280 -0.55 -15.30 2.69
C TYR A 280 -1.82 -15.81 3.37
N MET A 281 -2.95 -15.54 2.77
CA MET A 281 -4.24 -15.86 3.32
C MET A 281 -5.18 -16.40 2.24
N LEU A 282 -5.76 -17.58 2.46
CA LEU A 282 -6.90 -18.06 1.70
C LEU A 282 -8.20 -17.52 2.31
N ARG A 283 -8.84 -16.57 1.63
CA ARG A 283 -10.10 -15.98 2.09
C ARG A 283 -11.29 -16.69 1.46
N MET A 284 -12.05 -17.42 2.27
CA MET A 284 -13.28 -18.07 1.88
C MET A 284 -14.50 -17.14 2.01
N ASN A 285 -15.39 -17.11 1.00
CA ASN A 285 -16.66 -16.40 1.10
C ASN A 285 -17.69 -17.27 1.86
N TRP A 286 -17.69 -17.13 3.17
CA TRP A 286 -18.56 -17.89 4.07
C TRP A 286 -20.03 -17.42 4.09
N LYS A 287 -20.38 -16.38 3.32
CA LYS A 287 -21.76 -15.94 3.12
C LYS A 287 -22.49 -16.72 2.01
N GLN A 288 -21.78 -17.55 1.26
CA GLN A 288 -22.32 -18.24 0.09
C GLN A 288 -22.09 -19.74 0.13
N PRO A 289 -23.07 -20.56 -0.32
CA PRO A 289 -22.87 -21.99 -0.51
C PRO A 289 -21.75 -22.31 -1.50
N PRO A 290 -21.01 -23.42 -1.27
CA PRO A 290 -21.14 -24.31 -0.14
C PRO A 290 -20.25 -23.88 1.06
N LEU A 291 -19.55 -22.73 0.94
CA LEU A 291 -18.61 -22.25 1.94
C LEU A 291 -19.29 -21.57 3.15
N ASP A 292 -20.62 -21.38 3.14
CA ASP A 292 -21.41 -21.04 4.32
C ASP A 292 -21.41 -22.15 5.36
N ASN A 293 -21.23 -23.42 4.94
CA ASN A 293 -21.15 -24.58 5.82
C ASN A 293 -19.76 -24.68 6.51
N PRO A 294 -19.68 -24.65 7.84
CA PRO A 294 -18.41 -24.74 8.57
C PRO A 294 -17.67 -26.07 8.37
N LYS A 295 -18.36 -27.18 8.15
CA LYS A 295 -17.73 -28.48 7.87
C LYS A 295 -16.98 -28.44 6.55
N ILE A 296 -17.54 -27.81 5.53
CA ILE A 296 -16.89 -27.65 4.22
C ILE A 296 -15.66 -26.74 4.35
N ARG A 297 -15.74 -25.64 5.12
CA ARG A 297 -14.56 -24.81 5.39
C ARG A 297 -13.46 -25.56 6.16
N GLN A 298 -13.84 -26.42 7.11
CA GLN A 298 -12.88 -27.29 7.82
C GLN A 298 -12.27 -28.34 6.88
N ALA A 299 -13.02 -28.87 5.92
CA ALA A 299 -12.51 -29.75 4.88
C ALA A 299 -11.46 -29.06 4.01
N VAL A 300 -11.74 -27.82 3.56
CA VAL A 300 -10.78 -26.99 2.85
C VAL A 300 -9.52 -26.82 3.69
N LEU A 301 -9.63 -26.40 4.95
CA LEU A 301 -8.46 -26.18 5.82
C LEU A 301 -7.63 -27.46 6.01
N ALA A 302 -8.26 -28.63 6.16
CA ALA A 302 -7.58 -29.91 6.31
C ALA A 302 -6.86 -30.37 5.04
N ALA A 303 -7.29 -29.89 3.86
CA ALA A 303 -6.68 -30.22 2.58
C ALA A 303 -5.44 -29.38 2.24
N LEU A 304 -5.21 -28.28 2.96
CA LEU A 304 -4.12 -27.36 2.66
C LEU A 304 -2.82 -27.74 3.38
N ASN A 305 -1.71 -27.54 2.70
CA ASN A 305 -0.36 -27.66 3.25
C ASN A 305 0.42 -26.36 2.99
N GLN A 306 0.86 -25.68 4.04
CA GLN A 306 1.59 -24.41 3.90
C GLN A 306 2.85 -24.53 3.04
N THR A 307 3.57 -25.65 3.15
CA THR A 307 4.80 -25.88 2.40
C THR A 307 4.56 -25.79 0.89
N ASP A 308 3.48 -26.42 0.39
CA ASP A 308 3.18 -26.41 -1.04
C ASP A 308 2.98 -24.99 -1.60
N TYR A 309 2.36 -24.10 -0.81
CA TYR A 309 2.17 -22.70 -1.18
C TYR A 309 3.47 -21.89 -1.14
N LEU A 310 4.27 -22.12 -0.11
CA LEU A 310 5.51 -21.37 0.10
C LEU A 310 6.57 -21.81 -0.90
N ASP A 311 6.67 -23.10 -1.20
CA ASP A 311 7.55 -23.63 -2.26
C ASP A 311 7.14 -23.12 -3.64
N ALA A 312 5.85 -23.12 -3.95
CA ALA A 312 5.35 -22.59 -5.22
C ALA A 312 5.58 -21.08 -5.40
N SER A 313 5.57 -20.31 -4.30
CA SER A 313 5.72 -18.85 -4.33
C SER A 313 7.16 -18.37 -4.16
N LEU A 314 7.96 -19.04 -3.32
CA LEU A 314 9.28 -18.59 -2.87
C LEU A 314 10.41 -19.60 -3.19
N GLY A 315 10.09 -20.87 -3.40
CA GLY A 315 11.00 -21.93 -3.83
C GLY A 315 11.98 -22.43 -2.75
N ASP A 316 12.69 -21.53 -2.07
CA ASP A 316 13.74 -21.88 -1.12
C ASP A 316 13.27 -21.65 0.34
N PRO A 317 13.33 -22.69 1.23
CA PRO A 317 12.93 -22.59 2.62
C PRO A 317 13.60 -21.48 3.45
N LYS A 318 14.76 -20.99 3.02
CA LYS A 318 15.42 -19.86 3.70
C LYS A 318 14.66 -18.54 3.59
N PHE A 319 13.73 -18.43 2.62
CA PHE A 319 12.93 -17.21 2.41
C PHE A 319 11.58 -17.24 3.09
N TYR A 320 11.19 -18.37 3.74
CA TYR A 320 9.90 -18.45 4.39
C TYR A 320 9.97 -19.14 5.76
N ARG A 321 8.88 -19.02 6.50
CA ARG A 321 8.67 -19.71 7.78
C ARG A 321 7.24 -20.22 7.86
N LEU A 322 7.06 -21.47 8.27
CA LEU A 322 5.74 -22.00 8.59
C LEU A 322 5.17 -21.32 9.84
N CYS A 323 3.91 -20.96 9.78
CA CYS A 323 3.21 -20.24 10.85
C CYS A 323 1.80 -20.76 11.04
N GLY A 324 1.52 -21.34 12.21
CA GLY A 324 0.19 -21.84 12.58
C GLY A 324 -0.73 -20.78 13.19
N ALA A 325 -0.21 -19.62 13.53
CA ALA A 325 -1.00 -18.58 14.17
C ALA A 325 -1.90 -17.85 13.16
N MET A 326 -3.09 -17.44 13.58
CA MET A 326 -4.01 -16.63 12.79
C MET A 326 -3.41 -15.27 12.42
N LEU A 327 -2.70 -14.65 13.37
CA LEU A 327 -1.88 -13.46 13.14
C LEU A 327 -0.43 -13.87 12.95
N SER A 328 0.33 -13.07 12.20
CA SER A 328 1.73 -13.39 11.88
C SER A 328 2.52 -13.89 13.11
N CYS A 329 3.37 -14.90 12.92
CA CYS A 329 4.17 -15.51 13.99
C CYS A 329 5.18 -14.54 14.63
N ILE A 330 5.42 -13.39 14.03
CA ILE A 330 6.23 -12.30 14.60
C ILE A 330 5.39 -11.23 15.30
N SER A 331 4.05 -11.32 15.21
CA SER A 331 3.14 -10.40 15.87
C SER A 331 3.16 -10.60 17.39
N ALA A 332 3.10 -9.50 18.15
CA ALA A 332 2.86 -9.55 19.60
C ALA A 332 1.50 -10.21 19.97
N TYR A 333 0.59 -10.28 19.02
CA TYR A 333 -0.75 -10.88 19.17
C TYR A 333 -0.83 -12.33 18.64
N ARG A 334 0.31 -12.96 18.33
CA ARG A 334 0.33 -14.35 17.90
C ARG A 334 -0.29 -15.28 18.95
N SER A 335 -0.98 -16.30 18.48
CA SER A 335 -1.51 -17.37 19.32
C SER A 335 -1.43 -18.69 18.57
N ASP A 336 -0.94 -19.74 19.22
CA ASP A 336 -0.88 -21.09 18.65
C ASP A 336 -2.13 -21.91 19.01
N VAL A 337 -3.13 -21.31 19.66
CA VAL A 337 -4.40 -21.97 19.98
C VAL A 337 -5.16 -22.33 18.71
N GLY A 338 -5.44 -23.62 18.53
CA GLY A 338 -6.09 -24.15 17.33
C GLY A 338 -5.20 -24.22 16.10
N ALA A 339 -3.89 -23.98 16.23
CA ALA A 339 -2.93 -24.04 15.13
C ALA A 339 -2.82 -25.45 14.56
N THR A 340 -3.36 -25.65 13.35
CA THR A 340 -3.26 -26.90 12.60
C THR A 340 -2.59 -26.72 11.24
N GLN A 341 -2.39 -25.46 10.81
CA GLN A 341 -1.96 -25.10 9.46
C GLN A 341 -0.49 -25.43 9.16
N THR A 342 0.32 -25.69 10.18
CA THR A 342 1.72 -26.14 10.03
C THR A 342 1.85 -27.66 9.89
N ARG A 343 0.73 -28.39 10.00
CA ARG A 343 0.70 -29.83 9.80
C ARG A 343 0.57 -30.15 8.31
N PRO A 344 1.08 -31.29 7.85
CA PRO A 344 0.79 -31.80 6.52
C PRO A 344 -0.72 -31.91 6.28
N ALA A 345 -1.15 -31.81 5.01
CA ALA A 345 -2.54 -31.99 4.64
C ALA A 345 -3.07 -33.35 5.09
N ASP A 346 -4.26 -33.36 5.69
CA ASP A 346 -4.98 -34.58 6.06
C ASP A 346 -6.15 -34.81 5.09
N LEU A 347 -5.83 -35.39 3.95
CA LEU A 347 -6.80 -35.62 2.88
C LEU A 347 -7.92 -36.61 3.27
N ALA A 348 -7.64 -37.55 4.17
CA ALA A 348 -8.67 -38.50 4.66
C ALA A 348 -9.70 -37.75 5.52
N ARG A 349 -9.24 -36.97 6.47
CA ARG A 349 -10.09 -36.09 7.29
C ARG A 349 -10.83 -35.05 6.44
N ALA A 350 -10.16 -34.45 5.46
CA ALA A 350 -10.76 -33.48 4.55
C ALA A 350 -11.96 -34.08 3.79
N ARG A 351 -11.81 -35.28 3.23
CA ARG A 351 -12.90 -36.02 2.55
C ARG A 351 -14.04 -36.40 3.49
N ALA A 352 -13.72 -36.82 4.71
CA ALA A 352 -14.73 -37.14 5.73
C ALA A 352 -15.57 -35.88 6.07
N LEU A 353 -14.91 -34.75 6.34
CA LEU A 353 -15.54 -33.48 6.63
C LEU A 353 -16.39 -32.96 5.46
N LEU A 354 -15.92 -33.15 4.21
CA LEU A 354 -16.65 -32.77 3.01
C LEU A 354 -17.95 -33.57 2.89
N LYS A 355 -17.89 -34.89 3.15
CA LYS A 355 -19.06 -35.77 3.21
C LYS A 355 -20.02 -35.39 4.34
N GLU A 356 -19.51 -35.17 5.57
CA GLU A 356 -20.30 -34.69 6.71
C GLU A 356 -21.00 -33.34 6.43
N GLY A 357 -20.31 -32.46 5.68
CA GLY A 357 -20.86 -31.18 5.24
C GLY A 357 -21.91 -31.29 4.13
N GLY A 358 -22.16 -32.49 3.61
CA GLY A 358 -23.17 -32.72 2.57
C GLY A 358 -22.85 -32.14 1.22
N TYR A 359 -21.56 -31.98 0.89
CA TYR A 359 -21.12 -31.48 -0.42
C TYR A 359 -21.60 -32.38 -1.55
N LYS A 360 -22.24 -31.78 -2.58
CA LYS A 360 -22.86 -32.50 -3.69
C LYS A 360 -22.23 -32.20 -5.06
N GLY A 361 -21.04 -31.58 -5.06
CA GLY A 361 -20.32 -31.22 -6.29
C GLY A 361 -20.53 -29.76 -6.71
N GLU A 362 -21.00 -28.92 -5.81
CA GLU A 362 -21.14 -27.46 -6.04
C GLU A 362 -19.81 -26.86 -6.48
N LYS A 363 -19.87 -26.01 -7.49
CA LYS A 363 -18.67 -25.38 -8.06
C LYS A 363 -18.05 -24.35 -7.07
N ILE A 364 -16.78 -24.50 -6.80
CA ILE A 364 -15.97 -23.50 -6.06
C ILE A 364 -15.22 -22.64 -7.08
N VAL A 365 -15.43 -21.34 -7.03
CA VAL A 365 -14.64 -20.37 -7.81
C VAL A 365 -13.39 -19.99 -7.03
N VAL A 366 -12.21 -20.15 -7.64
CA VAL A 366 -10.93 -19.68 -7.13
C VAL A 366 -10.49 -18.49 -7.98
N LEU A 367 -10.42 -17.31 -7.38
CA LEU A 367 -9.94 -16.11 -8.06
C LEU A 367 -8.41 -16.15 -8.15
N HIS A 368 -7.87 -15.97 -9.36
CA HIS A 368 -6.45 -16.08 -9.66
C HIS A 368 -5.89 -14.74 -10.16
N PRO A 369 -5.08 -14.02 -9.36
CA PRO A 369 -4.39 -12.82 -9.82
C PRO A 369 -3.21 -13.22 -10.73
N THR A 370 -3.11 -12.61 -11.92
CA THR A 370 -2.06 -12.96 -12.89
C THR A 370 -0.91 -11.98 -12.93
N ASP A 371 -1.10 -10.76 -12.39
CA ASP A 371 -0.16 -9.64 -12.46
C ASP A 371 0.52 -9.30 -11.11
N VAL A 372 0.27 -10.11 -10.06
CA VAL A 372 0.98 -10.02 -8.77
C VAL A 372 1.76 -11.31 -8.55
N ARG A 373 3.06 -11.25 -8.81
CA ARG A 373 3.95 -12.44 -8.81
C ARG A 373 3.84 -13.27 -7.54
N SER A 374 3.94 -12.66 -6.37
CA SER A 374 3.88 -13.36 -5.08
C SER A 374 2.55 -14.10 -4.83
N LEU A 375 1.49 -13.78 -5.56
CA LEU A 375 0.17 -14.38 -5.40
C LEU A 375 -0.22 -15.29 -6.56
N SER A 376 0.38 -15.11 -7.74
CA SER A 376 -0.03 -15.86 -8.95
C SER A 376 0.16 -17.38 -8.82
N ALA A 377 1.15 -17.84 -8.08
CA ALA A 377 1.36 -19.27 -7.85
C ALA A 377 0.34 -19.92 -6.89
N LEU A 378 -0.36 -19.13 -6.06
CA LEU A 378 -1.17 -19.66 -4.95
C LEU A 378 -2.51 -20.26 -5.40
N ALA A 379 -3.14 -19.70 -6.43
CA ALA A 379 -4.43 -20.16 -6.89
C ALA A 379 -4.38 -21.57 -7.55
N PRO A 380 -3.38 -21.90 -8.40
CA PRO A 380 -3.19 -23.27 -8.89
C PRO A 380 -2.99 -24.29 -7.78
N VAL A 381 -2.18 -23.99 -6.76
CA VAL A 381 -1.96 -24.87 -5.60
C VAL A 381 -3.29 -25.08 -4.86
N THR A 382 -4.06 -24.02 -4.62
CA THR A 382 -5.39 -24.11 -4.00
C THR A 382 -6.31 -25.03 -4.83
N ALA A 383 -6.37 -24.81 -6.14
CA ALA A 383 -7.24 -25.60 -7.01
C ALA A 383 -6.87 -27.10 -6.99
N GLN A 384 -5.58 -27.42 -6.98
CA GLN A 384 -5.09 -28.78 -6.88
C GLN A 384 -5.47 -29.43 -5.54
N ALA A 385 -5.24 -28.72 -4.43
CA ALA A 385 -5.60 -29.22 -3.09
C ALA A 385 -7.10 -29.51 -2.97
N LEU A 386 -7.96 -28.62 -3.45
CA LEU A 386 -9.42 -28.81 -3.42
C LEU A 386 -9.88 -29.97 -4.32
N ARG A 387 -9.33 -30.09 -5.53
CA ARG A 387 -9.62 -31.21 -6.44
C ARG A 387 -9.20 -32.55 -5.85
N SER A 388 -8.09 -32.60 -5.10
CA SER A 388 -7.59 -33.85 -4.48
C SER A 388 -8.56 -34.46 -3.46
N ILE A 389 -9.45 -33.66 -2.88
CA ILE A 389 -10.48 -34.10 -1.94
C ILE A 389 -11.85 -34.31 -2.60
N GLY A 390 -11.97 -34.09 -3.92
CA GLY A 390 -13.18 -34.31 -4.69
C GLY A 390 -14.06 -33.06 -4.91
N MET A 391 -13.52 -31.86 -4.70
CA MET A 391 -14.26 -30.62 -4.99
C MET A 391 -14.19 -30.24 -6.48
N THR A 392 -15.27 -29.70 -7.00
CA THR A 392 -15.36 -29.13 -8.36
C THR A 392 -14.84 -27.68 -8.33
N VAL A 393 -13.71 -27.43 -9.01
CA VAL A 393 -13.03 -26.12 -8.94
C VAL A 393 -12.94 -25.44 -10.30
N ASP A 394 -13.39 -24.20 -10.35
CA ASP A 394 -13.29 -23.27 -11.47
C ASP A 394 -12.26 -22.16 -11.11
N VAL A 395 -11.15 -22.13 -11.85
CA VAL A 395 -10.12 -21.09 -11.64
C VAL A 395 -10.35 -19.95 -12.61
N GLN A 396 -10.60 -18.77 -12.08
CA GLN A 396 -10.86 -17.58 -12.88
C GLN A 396 -9.70 -16.59 -12.78
N SER A 397 -8.95 -16.48 -13.87
CA SER A 397 -7.77 -15.63 -13.99
C SER A 397 -8.16 -14.20 -14.35
N MET A 398 -7.56 -13.21 -13.67
CA MET A 398 -7.78 -11.78 -13.88
C MET A 398 -6.62 -10.96 -13.30
N ASP A 399 -6.58 -9.68 -13.64
CA ASP A 399 -5.67 -8.74 -12.98
C ASP A 399 -6.08 -8.48 -11.52
N TRP A 400 -5.12 -8.02 -10.71
CA TRP A 400 -5.31 -7.82 -9.27
C TRP A 400 -6.39 -6.77 -8.94
N ALA A 401 -6.47 -5.69 -9.71
CA ALA A 401 -7.48 -4.64 -9.47
C ALA A 401 -8.90 -5.17 -9.69
N THR A 402 -9.11 -5.95 -10.74
CA THR A 402 -10.37 -6.65 -11.02
C THR A 402 -10.70 -7.65 -9.90
N LEU A 403 -9.73 -8.43 -9.44
CA LEU A 403 -9.90 -9.36 -8.32
C LEU A 403 -10.35 -8.64 -7.05
N LEU A 404 -9.68 -7.55 -6.69
CA LEU A 404 -10.04 -6.75 -5.51
C LEU A 404 -11.46 -6.18 -5.60
N SER A 405 -11.87 -5.72 -6.79
CA SER A 405 -13.22 -5.24 -7.04
C SER A 405 -14.26 -6.36 -6.85
N ARG A 406 -14.01 -7.55 -7.43
CA ARG A 406 -14.92 -8.70 -7.32
C ARG A 406 -15.09 -9.18 -5.88
N ARG A 407 -13.99 -9.41 -5.15
CA ARG A 407 -14.04 -9.91 -3.76
C ARG A 407 -14.73 -8.97 -2.79
N SER A 408 -14.88 -7.69 -3.16
CA SER A 408 -15.52 -6.67 -2.32
C SER A 408 -17.03 -6.61 -2.49
N LYS A 409 -17.59 -7.33 -3.48
CA LYS A 409 -19.02 -7.39 -3.75
C LYS A 409 -19.68 -8.41 -2.84
N ASP A 410 -20.87 -8.09 -2.34
CA ASP A 410 -21.71 -9.04 -1.58
C ASP A 410 -22.45 -10.03 -2.50
N ALA A 411 -22.52 -9.76 -3.80
CA ALA A 411 -23.14 -10.63 -4.80
C ALA A 411 -22.28 -11.90 -5.06
N PRO A 412 -22.89 -12.98 -5.52
CA PRO A 412 -22.18 -14.17 -6.01
C PRO A 412 -21.13 -13.79 -7.05
N VAL A 413 -19.99 -14.48 -6.98
CA VAL A 413 -18.85 -14.26 -7.90
C VAL A 413 -19.05 -15.07 -9.18
#